data_7bd65e27f0e7bcd4ab7eba85a040854b
#
_entry.id   7bd65e27f0e7bcd4ab7eba85a040854b
#
_cell.length_a   1.000
_cell.length_b   1.000
_cell.length_c   1.000
_cell.angle_alpha   90.00
_cell.angle_beta   90.00
_cell.angle_gamma   90.00
#
_symmetry.space_group_name_H-M   'P 1'
#
loop_
_entity.id
_entity.type
_entity.pdbx_description
1 polymer ?
#
loop_
_entity_poly.entity_id
_entity_poly.type
_entity_poly.pdbx_seq_one_letter_code
_entity_poly.pdbx_strand_id
1 'polypeptide(L)'
;ATIGVMATGPETVYPHRHREFAERLCETPGCALVTDYPPGTAPLAVHFLRRNRIIAGLSDSTILIESKIKGGGMMTCRLAFSYSRDVYALPGRADDLRSQGCNSLIRSKIAEPLTSIEDLTESLGLNRIGAKGRRSVRETLISEYGSRLSPEKAELAINILTRIKEERGITIEELAENTGMSYSMTANITAMLETDGFISIDLLQRCFIMIEKFR
;
A
#
# COMPACT_ATOMS: atom_id res chain seq x y z
N ALA A 1 -0.46 5.60 -13.04
CA ALA A 1 -1.67 5.65 -13.86
C ALA A 1 -2.87 5.16 -13.06
N THR A 2 -4.03 5.79 -13.25
CA THR A 2 -5.28 5.41 -12.56
C THR A 2 -6.45 5.53 -13.54
N ILE A 3 -7.32 4.52 -13.56
CA ILE A 3 -8.56 4.56 -14.33
C ILE A 3 -9.73 4.62 -13.34
N GLY A 4 -10.50 5.72 -13.38
CA GLY A 4 -11.74 5.85 -12.63
C GLY A 4 -12.93 5.36 -13.47
N VAL A 5 -13.70 4.43 -12.94
CA VAL A 5 -14.90 3.91 -13.64
C VAL A 5 -16.14 4.55 -13.04
N MET A 6 -16.91 5.27 -13.83
CA MET A 6 -18.09 6.01 -13.40
C MET A 6 -19.38 5.15 -13.52
N ALA A 7 -20.39 5.50 -12.72
CA ALA A 7 -21.71 4.88 -12.75
C ALA A 7 -22.80 5.86 -13.24
N THR A 8 -22.36 6.91 -13.93
CA THR A 8 -23.15 8.03 -14.44
C THR A 8 -22.69 8.36 -15.85
N GLY A 9 -23.41 9.24 -16.55
CA GLY A 9 -22.92 9.84 -17.79
C GLY A 9 -21.61 10.60 -17.58
N PRO A 10 -20.84 10.88 -18.66
CA PRO A 10 -19.49 11.45 -18.58
C PRO A 10 -19.45 12.85 -17.96
N GLU A 11 -20.52 13.62 -18.05
CA GLU A 11 -20.63 14.97 -17.52
C GLU A 11 -20.95 15.03 -16.01
N THR A 12 -21.33 13.90 -15.40
CA THR A 12 -21.83 13.86 -14.02
C THR A 12 -20.84 13.12 -13.10
N VAL A 13 -20.10 13.85 -12.31
CA VAL A 13 -19.26 13.26 -11.23
C VAL A 13 -20.08 13.09 -9.96
N TYR A 14 -20.20 11.85 -9.51
CA TYR A 14 -20.89 11.52 -8.26
C TYR A 14 -19.98 10.77 -7.28
N PRO A 15 -19.92 11.15 -6.00
CA PRO A 15 -20.56 12.34 -5.42
C PRO A 15 -19.90 13.63 -5.91
N HIS A 16 -20.67 14.71 -5.97
CA HIS A 16 -20.23 16.00 -6.53
C HIS A 16 -18.94 16.57 -5.90
N ARG A 17 -18.70 16.28 -4.62
CA ARG A 17 -17.46 16.65 -3.90
C ARG A 17 -16.18 16.08 -4.52
N HIS A 18 -16.27 15.10 -5.39
CA HIS A 18 -15.12 14.49 -6.08
C HIS A 18 -14.82 15.14 -7.44
N ARG A 19 -15.52 16.22 -7.80
CA ARG A 19 -15.39 16.86 -9.12
C ARG A 19 -13.95 17.35 -9.39
N GLU A 20 -13.37 18.10 -8.48
CA GLU A 20 -11.99 18.60 -8.62
C GLU A 20 -10.98 17.45 -8.73
N PHE A 21 -11.20 16.36 -8.00
CA PHE A 21 -10.36 15.18 -8.11
C PHE A 21 -10.50 14.48 -9.47
N ALA A 22 -11.72 14.40 -10.00
CA ALA A 22 -11.99 13.84 -11.31
C ALA A 22 -11.36 14.67 -12.45
N GLU A 23 -11.44 15.99 -12.36
CA GLU A 23 -10.83 16.93 -13.31
C GLU A 23 -9.29 16.76 -13.31
N ARG A 24 -8.66 16.78 -12.13
CA ARG A 24 -7.20 16.52 -12.00
C ARG A 24 -6.79 15.14 -12.52
N LEU A 25 -7.64 14.12 -12.34
CA LEU A 25 -7.37 12.79 -12.86
C LEU A 25 -7.31 12.79 -14.39
N CYS A 26 -8.25 13.50 -15.03
CA CYS A 26 -8.29 13.62 -16.50
C CYS A 26 -7.08 14.40 -17.08
N GLU A 27 -6.53 15.34 -16.33
CA GLU A 27 -5.35 16.12 -16.72
C GLU A 27 -4.03 15.37 -16.48
N THR A 28 -4.06 14.33 -15.67
CA THR A 28 -2.85 13.55 -15.31
C THR A 28 -2.51 12.56 -16.42
N PRO A 29 -1.29 12.59 -17.00
CA PRO A 29 -0.87 11.64 -18.03
C PRO A 29 -1.00 10.19 -17.60
N GLY A 30 -1.58 9.36 -18.46
CA GLY A 30 -1.81 7.94 -18.20
C GLY A 30 -3.03 7.64 -17.30
N CYS A 31 -3.79 8.65 -16.88
CA CYS A 31 -5.01 8.49 -16.12
C CYS A 31 -6.23 8.75 -17.01
N ALA A 32 -7.39 8.17 -16.65
CA ALA A 32 -8.64 8.36 -17.38
C ALA A 32 -9.87 8.16 -16.50
N LEU A 33 -10.98 8.79 -16.89
CA LEU A 33 -12.32 8.44 -16.45
C LEU A 33 -13.03 7.71 -17.57
N VAL A 34 -13.67 6.58 -17.26
CA VAL A 34 -14.42 5.77 -18.23
C VAL A 34 -15.83 5.49 -17.72
N THR A 35 -16.79 5.42 -18.64
CA THR A 35 -18.17 5.03 -18.37
C THR A 35 -18.76 4.32 -19.58
N ASP A 36 -19.70 3.41 -19.35
CA ASP A 36 -20.54 2.79 -20.39
C ASP A 36 -21.96 3.39 -20.40
N TYR A 37 -22.19 4.44 -19.63
CA TYR A 37 -23.47 5.14 -19.60
C TYR A 37 -23.49 6.33 -20.56
N PRO A 38 -24.59 6.54 -21.28
CA PRO A 38 -24.74 7.70 -22.16
C PRO A 38 -24.82 9.02 -21.35
N PRO A 39 -24.54 10.18 -22.01
CA PRO A 39 -24.78 11.48 -21.41
C PRO A 39 -26.20 11.62 -20.85
N GLY A 40 -26.34 12.37 -19.74
CA GLY A 40 -27.62 12.55 -19.05
C GLY A 40 -27.99 11.46 -18.06
N THR A 41 -27.17 10.40 -17.94
CA THR A 41 -27.46 9.30 -17.00
C THR A 41 -27.24 9.73 -15.55
N ALA A 42 -28.30 9.69 -14.75
CA ALA A 42 -28.30 10.03 -13.35
C ALA A 42 -27.65 8.94 -12.46
N PRO A 43 -27.12 9.29 -11.26
CA PRO A 43 -26.53 8.36 -10.32
C PRO A 43 -27.59 7.52 -9.60
N LEU A 44 -27.86 6.33 -10.12
CA LEU A 44 -28.77 5.35 -9.50
C LEU A 44 -27.96 4.21 -8.85
N ALA A 45 -28.43 3.69 -7.70
CA ALA A 45 -27.76 2.61 -6.96
C ALA A 45 -27.46 1.39 -7.85
N VAL A 46 -28.37 1.02 -8.75
CA VAL A 46 -28.21 -0.10 -9.68
C VAL A 46 -27.04 0.13 -10.66
N HIS A 47 -26.75 1.37 -11.03
CA HIS A 47 -25.65 1.69 -11.94
C HIS A 47 -24.30 1.43 -11.27
N PHE A 48 -24.15 1.69 -9.98
CA PHE A 48 -22.93 1.39 -9.22
C PHE A 48 -22.68 -0.13 -9.17
N LEU A 49 -23.70 -0.93 -9.02
CA LEU A 49 -23.58 -2.38 -9.06
C LEU A 49 -23.18 -2.88 -10.44
N ARG A 50 -23.84 -2.37 -11.49
CA ARG A 50 -23.55 -2.75 -12.90
C ARG A 50 -22.14 -2.32 -13.32
N ARG A 51 -21.72 -1.10 -12.94
CA ARG A 51 -20.39 -0.57 -13.22
C ARG A 51 -19.27 -1.49 -12.70
N ASN A 52 -19.46 -2.15 -11.57
CA ASN A 52 -18.43 -2.98 -10.93
C ASN A 52 -17.92 -4.11 -11.85
N ARG A 53 -18.69 -4.55 -12.85
CA ARG A 53 -18.23 -5.49 -13.88
C ARG A 53 -17.06 -4.94 -14.70
N ILE A 54 -17.07 -3.62 -14.96
CA ILE A 54 -16.00 -2.97 -15.71
C ILE A 54 -14.74 -2.89 -14.85
N ILE A 55 -14.86 -2.54 -13.57
CA ILE A 55 -13.73 -2.54 -12.64
C ILE A 55 -13.10 -3.93 -12.59
N ALA A 56 -13.90 -4.96 -12.37
CA ALA A 56 -13.42 -6.33 -12.29
C ALA A 56 -12.81 -6.82 -13.62
N GLY A 57 -13.40 -6.44 -14.77
CA GLY A 57 -12.94 -6.88 -16.08
C GLY A 57 -11.67 -6.19 -16.58
N LEU A 58 -11.46 -4.91 -16.21
CA LEU A 58 -10.26 -4.14 -16.58
C LEU A 58 -9.04 -4.46 -15.72
N SER A 59 -9.23 -5.09 -14.58
CA SER A 59 -8.13 -5.39 -13.64
C SER A 59 -7.65 -6.82 -13.81
N ASP A 60 -6.35 -7.05 -13.77
CA ASP A 60 -5.77 -8.40 -13.74
C ASP A 60 -6.05 -9.07 -12.38
N SER A 61 -6.06 -8.29 -11.32
CA SER A 61 -6.38 -8.75 -9.97
C SER A 61 -7.24 -7.75 -9.21
N THR A 62 -7.98 -8.24 -8.20
CA THR A 62 -8.79 -7.43 -7.29
C THR A 62 -8.34 -7.66 -5.86
N ILE A 63 -7.99 -6.59 -5.15
CA ILE A 63 -7.55 -6.64 -3.74
C ILE A 63 -8.64 -6.03 -2.86
N LEU A 64 -9.21 -6.82 -1.94
CA LEU A 64 -10.19 -6.37 -0.96
C LEU A 64 -9.53 -6.19 0.40
N ILE A 65 -9.41 -4.95 0.85
CA ILE A 65 -8.79 -4.63 2.14
C ILE A 65 -9.79 -4.78 3.27
N GLU A 66 -11.03 -4.31 3.06
CA GLU A 66 -12.05 -4.30 4.11
C GLU A 66 -13.44 -4.33 3.50
N SER A 67 -14.34 -5.17 4.02
CA SER A 67 -15.75 -5.18 3.64
C SER A 67 -16.60 -5.93 4.66
N LYS A 68 -17.82 -5.42 4.88
CA LYS A 68 -18.89 -6.23 5.48
C LYS A 68 -19.35 -7.31 4.50
N ILE A 69 -20.01 -8.36 5.00
CA ILE A 69 -20.52 -9.49 4.17
C ILE A 69 -21.39 -9.02 2.99
N LYS A 70 -22.18 -7.97 3.19
CA LYS A 70 -23.05 -7.37 2.15
C LYS A 70 -22.47 -6.07 1.56
N GLY A 71 -21.16 -5.88 1.61
CA GLY A 71 -20.50 -4.69 1.06
C GLY A 71 -20.39 -4.72 -0.47
N GLY A 72 -20.32 -3.53 -1.09
CA GLY A 72 -20.17 -3.40 -2.56
C GLY A 72 -18.90 -4.07 -3.11
N GLY A 73 -17.79 -4.05 -2.36
CA GLY A 73 -16.55 -4.71 -2.74
C GLY A 73 -16.68 -6.22 -2.90
N MET A 74 -17.56 -6.86 -2.11
CA MET A 74 -17.85 -8.30 -2.24
C MET A 74 -18.38 -8.67 -3.62
N MET A 75 -19.23 -7.81 -4.21
CA MET A 75 -19.78 -8.04 -5.55
C MET A 75 -18.67 -7.92 -6.60
N THR A 76 -17.81 -6.93 -6.50
CA THR A 76 -16.67 -6.76 -7.40
C THR A 76 -15.74 -7.98 -7.35
N CYS A 77 -15.41 -8.47 -6.17
CA CYS A 77 -14.58 -9.67 -6.00
C CYS A 77 -15.23 -10.93 -6.61
N ARG A 78 -16.55 -11.12 -6.43
CA ARG A 78 -17.26 -12.26 -7.05
C ARG A 78 -17.31 -12.15 -8.58
N LEU A 79 -17.46 -10.95 -9.13
CA LEU A 79 -17.37 -10.71 -10.56
C LEU A 79 -15.96 -10.99 -11.09
N ALA A 80 -14.92 -10.50 -10.42
CA ALA A 80 -13.54 -10.76 -10.79
C ALA A 80 -13.25 -12.27 -10.81
N PHE A 81 -13.65 -13.00 -9.77
CA PHE A 81 -13.52 -14.45 -9.71
C PHE A 81 -14.26 -15.14 -10.86
N SER A 82 -15.51 -14.71 -11.19
CA SER A 82 -16.27 -15.25 -12.32
C SER A 82 -15.65 -14.98 -13.69
N TYR A 83 -14.78 -13.97 -13.78
CA TYR A 83 -13.98 -13.63 -14.96
C TYR A 83 -12.62 -14.31 -14.98
N SER A 84 -12.38 -15.26 -14.06
CA SER A 84 -11.08 -15.93 -13.89
C SER A 84 -9.93 -14.94 -13.62
N ARG A 85 -10.23 -13.87 -12.88
CA ARG A 85 -9.25 -12.91 -12.39
C ARG A 85 -8.86 -13.24 -10.97
N ASP A 86 -7.64 -12.95 -10.60
CA ASP A 86 -7.13 -13.18 -9.25
C ASP A 86 -7.83 -12.26 -8.25
N VAL A 87 -8.16 -12.82 -7.09
CA VAL A 87 -8.78 -12.06 -6.00
C VAL A 87 -7.97 -12.29 -4.73
N TYR A 88 -7.56 -11.21 -4.10
CA TYR A 88 -6.86 -11.20 -2.81
C TYR A 88 -7.72 -10.50 -1.76
N ALA A 89 -7.70 -11.00 -0.54
CA ALA A 89 -8.43 -10.36 0.57
C ALA A 89 -7.55 -10.30 1.82
N LEU A 90 -7.52 -9.14 2.46
CA LEU A 90 -6.81 -8.95 3.71
C LEU A 90 -7.56 -9.67 4.83
N PRO A 91 -6.98 -10.72 5.47
CA PRO A 91 -7.60 -11.36 6.61
C PRO A 91 -7.64 -10.40 7.81
N GLY A 92 -8.68 -10.52 8.62
CA GLY A 92 -8.81 -9.73 9.82
C GLY A 92 -9.48 -10.51 10.95
N ARG A 93 -9.72 -9.85 12.07
CA ARG A 93 -10.30 -10.49 13.26
C ARG A 93 -11.68 -11.07 12.95
N ALA A 94 -11.98 -12.24 13.51
CA ALA A 94 -13.25 -12.93 13.30
C ALA A 94 -14.45 -12.16 13.88
N ASP A 95 -14.24 -11.38 14.93
CA ASP A 95 -15.23 -10.55 15.64
C ASP A 95 -15.39 -9.14 15.01
N ASP A 96 -14.55 -8.74 14.05
CA ASP A 96 -14.66 -7.45 13.39
C ASP A 96 -15.61 -7.54 12.18
N LEU A 97 -16.71 -6.78 12.26
CA LEU A 97 -17.72 -6.69 11.20
C LEU A 97 -17.18 -6.26 9.85
N ARG A 98 -16.10 -5.47 9.83
CA ARG A 98 -15.48 -4.96 8.60
C ARG A 98 -14.61 -6.00 7.92
N SER A 99 -14.06 -6.92 8.70
CA SER A 99 -13.22 -8.01 8.19
C SER A 99 -14.03 -9.23 7.76
N GLN A 100 -15.30 -9.34 8.15
CA GLN A 100 -16.14 -10.51 7.88
C GLN A 100 -16.29 -10.81 6.39
N GLY A 101 -16.36 -9.78 5.53
CA GLY A 101 -16.43 -9.96 4.09
C GLY A 101 -15.16 -10.60 3.53
N CYS A 102 -14.00 -10.07 3.89
CA CYS A 102 -12.70 -10.61 3.48
C CYS A 102 -12.55 -12.07 3.95
N ASN A 103 -12.79 -12.32 5.25
CA ASN A 103 -12.70 -13.67 5.81
C ASN A 103 -13.68 -14.65 5.13
N SER A 104 -14.88 -14.17 4.72
CA SER A 104 -15.86 -14.98 4.00
C SER A 104 -15.38 -15.38 2.60
N LEU A 105 -14.75 -14.45 1.86
CA LEU A 105 -14.19 -14.74 0.53
C LEU A 105 -13.04 -15.74 0.61
N ILE A 106 -12.15 -15.58 1.59
CA ILE A 106 -11.03 -16.50 1.85
C ILE A 106 -11.58 -17.90 2.18
N ARG A 107 -12.52 -17.99 3.12
CA ARG A 107 -13.16 -19.26 3.50
C ARG A 107 -13.82 -19.96 2.30
N SER A 108 -14.43 -19.20 1.40
CA SER A 108 -15.12 -19.73 0.22
C SER A 108 -14.16 -20.02 -0.95
N LYS A 109 -12.86 -19.82 -0.78
CA LYS A 109 -11.81 -19.99 -1.82
C LYS A 109 -12.07 -19.11 -3.07
N ILE A 110 -12.74 -17.97 -2.89
CA ILE A 110 -12.92 -16.95 -3.92
C ILE A 110 -11.74 -15.99 -3.93
N ALA A 111 -11.12 -15.78 -2.76
CA ALA A 111 -9.94 -14.93 -2.62
C ALA A 111 -8.81 -15.68 -1.90
N GLU A 112 -7.59 -15.41 -2.34
CA GLU A 112 -6.38 -15.77 -1.60
C GLU A 112 -6.15 -14.80 -0.44
N PRO A 113 -5.65 -15.28 0.72
CA PRO A 113 -5.34 -14.39 1.82
C PRO A 113 -4.13 -13.52 1.51
N LEU A 114 -4.26 -12.20 1.69
CA LEU A 114 -3.15 -11.27 1.62
C LEU A 114 -2.39 -11.30 2.94
N THR A 115 -1.33 -12.09 3.02
CA THR A 115 -0.52 -12.31 4.23
C THR A 115 0.73 -11.44 4.27
N SER A 116 1.30 -11.13 3.11
CA SER A 116 2.41 -10.19 2.98
C SER A 116 2.30 -9.34 1.70
N ILE A 117 2.91 -8.18 1.70
CA ILE A 117 2.96 -7.30 0.51
C ILE A 117 3.99 -7.86 -0.47
N GLU A 118 5.04 -8.48 0.03
CA GLU A 118 6.09 -9.10 -0.75
C GLU A 118 5.54 -10.23 -1.62
N ASP A 119 4.78 -11.15 -1.04
CA ASP A 119 4.13 -12.26 -1.76
C ASP A 119 3.13 -11.75 -2.81
N LEU A 120 2.37 -10.70 -2.46
CA LEU A 120 1.46 -10.06 -3.41
C LEU A 120 2.20 -9.46 -4.60
N THR A 121 3.27 -8.71 -4.36
CA THR A 121 4.04 -8.07 -5.45
C THR A 121 4.74 -9.09 -6.32
N GLU A 122 5.12 -10.24 -5.78
CA GLU A 122 5.67 -11.37 -6.52
C GLU A 122 4.60 -12.04 -7.40
N SER A 123 3.45 -12.38 -6.82
CA SER A 123 2.34 -13.01 -7.54
C SER A 123 1.78 -12.12 -8.67
N LEU A 124 1.80 -10.79 -8.47
CA LEU A 124 1.41 -9.82 -9.50
C LEU A 124 2.53 -9.51 -10.52
N GLY A 125 3.71 -10.11 -10.39
CA GLY A 125 4.87 -9.83 -11.26
C GLY A 125 5.41 -8.40 -11.15
N LEU A 126 5.08 -7.68 -10.07
CA LEU A 126 5.46 -6.28 -9.87
C LEU A 126 6.88 -6.09 -9.34
N ASN A 127 7.53 -7.16 -8.89
CA ASN A 127 8.91 -7.12 -8.39
C ASN A 127 9.92 -6.58 -9.40
N ARG A 128 9.62 -6.69 -10.73
CA ARG A 128 10.45 -6.12 -11.80
C ARG A 128 10.21 -4.61 -12.01
N ILE A 129 9.06 -4.08 -11.57
CA ILE A 129 8.69 -2.68 -11.75
C ILE A 129 9.12 -1.85 -10.54
N GLY A 130 9.06 -2.43 -9.32
CA GLY A 130 9.43 -1.75 -8.07
C GLY A 130 10.94 -1.54 -7.88
N ALA A 131 11.77 -2.34 -8.56
CA ALA A 131 13.23 -2.20 -8.46
C ALA A 131 13.78 -0.92 -9.11
N LYS A 132 13.03 -0.25 -9.99
CA LYS A 132 13.47 0.98 -10.66
C LYS A 132 13.09 2.28 -9.96
N GLY A 133 12.29 2.26 -8.89
CA GLY A 133 11.77 3.47 -8.24
C GLY A 133 11.98 3.58 -6.72
N ARG A 134 12.35 2.52 -6.05
CA ARG A 134 12.72 2.58 -4.63
C ARG A 134 14.25 2.61 -4.51
N ARG A 135 14.77 3.75 -4.09
CA ARG A 135 16.17 3.82 -3.67
C ARG A 135 16.40 2.80 -2.56
N SER A 136 17.47 2.02 -2.66
CA SER A 136 17.86 1.13 -1.57
C SER A 136 18.16 1.99 -0.31
N VAL A 137 18.04 1.40 0.88
CA VAL A 137 18.44 2.06 2.13
C VAL A 137 19.85 2.66 1.97
N ARG A 138 20.75 1.90 1.34
CA ARG A 138 22.12 2.30 1.06
C ARG A 138 22.21 3.52 0.12
N GLU A 139 21.50 3.51 -1.01
CA GLU A 139 21.51 4.63 -1.96
C GLU A 139 20.91 5.91 -1.37
N THR A 140 19.85 5.79 -0.58
CA THR A 140 19.21 6.94 0.07
C THR A 140 20.14 7.55 1.10
N LEU A 141 20.80 6.75 1.94
CA LEU A 141 21.74 7.23 2.93
C LEU A 141 23.01 7.81 2.32
N ILE A 142 23.55 7.18 1.28
CA ILE A 142 24.71 7.72 0.56
C ILE A 142 24.39 9.07 -0.07
N SER A 143 23.16 9.24 -0.63
CA SER A 143 22.76 10.51 -1.23
C SER A 143 22.59 11.63 -0.20
N GLU A 144 22.11 11.34 1.01
CA GLU A 144 21.91 12.35 2.07
C GLU A 144 23.15 12.57 2.95
N TYR A 145 23.93 11.54 3.20
CA TYR A 145 25.07 11.61 4.15
C TYR A 145 26.45 11.49 3.51
N GLY A 146 26.54 11.25 2.20
CA GLY A 146 27.81 10.98 1.51
C GLY A 146 28.89 12.09 1.65
N SER A 147 28.50 13.30 2.09
CA SER A 147 29.41 14.40 2.40
C SER A 147 29.44 14.80 3.88
N ARG A 148 28.55 14.25 4.71
CA ARG A 148 28.35 14.66 6.12
C ARG A 148 28.86 13.66 7.14
N LEU A 149 28.93 12.37 6.79
CA LEU A 149 29.36 11.30 7.68
C LEU A 149 30.65 10.66 7.19
N SER A 150 31.46 10.21 8.14
CA SER A 150 32.59 9.33 7.78
C SER A 150 32.05 8.01 7.18
N PRO A 151 32.78 7.35 6.27
CA PRO A 151 32.34 6.09 5.66
C PRO A 151 31.95 5.03 6.69
N GLU A 152 32.65 4.96 7.81
CA GLU A 152 32.36 4.03 8.90
C GLU A 152 30.99 4.31 9.57
N LYS A 153 30.69 5.59 9.85
CA LYS A 153 29.40 5.96 10.45
C LYS A 153 28.23 5.75 9.48
N ALA A 154 28.46 5.98 8.19
CA ALA A 154 27.46 5.72 7.17
C ALA A 154 27.12 4.21 7.07
N GLU A 155 28.12 3.34 7.12
CA GLU A 155 27.92 1.88 7.10
C GLU A 155 27.19 1.39 8.37
N LEU A 156 27.48 1.94 9.54
CA LEU A 156 26.77 1.64 10.77
C LEU A 156 25.28 2.08 10.71
N ALA A 157 25.00 3.26 10.16
CA ALA A 157 23.64 3.74 9.96
C ALA A 157 22.85 2.86 8.96
N ILE A 158 23.51 2.39 7.89
CA ILE A 158 22.91 1.45 6.92
C ILE A 158 22.56 0.13 7.62
N ASN A 159 23.46 -0.40 8.44
CA ASN A 159 23.23 -1.64 9.18
C ASN A 159 22.03 -1.51 10.14
N ILE A 160 21.98 -0.44 10.94
CA ILE A 160 20.86 -0.16 11.85
C ILE A 160 19.53 -0.06 11.08
N LEU A 161 19.46 0.73 10.00
CA LEU A 161 18.23 0.86 9.21
C LEU A 161 17.80 -0.44 8.56
N THR A 162 18.74 -1.26 8.14
CA THR A 162 18.44 -2.58 7.57
C THR A 162 17.80 -3.48 8.61
N ARG A 163 18.33 -3.49 9.84
CA ARG A 163 17.77 -4.27 10.95
C ARG A 163 16.37 -3.78 11.36
N ILE A 164 16.16 -2.47 11.48
CA ILE A 164 14.84 -1.90 11.78
C ILE A 164 13.81 -2.25 10.68
N LYS A 165 14.26 -2.38 9.43
CA LYS A 165 13.40 -2.78 8.32
C LYS A 165 13.02 -4.26 8.37
N GLU A 166 13.96 -5.11 8.74
CA GLU A 166 13.75 -6.56 8.90
C GLU A 166 12.87 -6.87 10.11
N GLU A 167 13.06 -6.16 11.22
CA GLU A 167 12.37 -6.40 12.48
C GLU A 167 11.65 -5.13 12.97
N ARG A 168 10.35 -5.05 12.72
CA ARG A 168 9.53 -3.89 13.10
C ARG A 168 9.41 -3.76 14.62
N GLY A 169 9.71 -2.59 15.14
CA GLY A 169 9.58 -2.29 16.56
C GLY A 169 10.70 -2.87 17.41
N ILE A 170 11.86 -3.15 16.80
CA ILE A 170 13.09 -3.52 17.51
C ILE A 170 13.51 -2.37 18.43
N THR A 171 13.90 -2.68 19.65
CA THR A 171 14.36 -1.70 20.62
C THR A 171 15.82 -1.30 20.37
N ILE A 172 16.23 -0.13 20.92
CA ILE A 172 17.63 0.31 20.81
C ILE A 172 18.60 -0.68 21.48
N GLU A 173 18.15 -1.36 22.55
CA GLU A 173 18.93 -2.37 23.25
C GLU A 173 19.15 -3.62 22.38
N GLU A 174 18.08 -4.16 21.80
CA GLU A 174 18.14 -5.29 20.85
C GLU A 174 18.96 -4.95 19.59
N LEU A 175 18.86 -3.69 19.09
CA LEU A 175 19.72 -3.22 18.00
C LEU A 175 21.20 -3.23 18.38
N ALA A 176 21.54 -2.80 19.58
CA ALA A 176 22.93 -2.80 20.07
C ALA A 176 23.47 -4.24 20.15
N GLU A 177 22.69 -5.17 20.68
CA GLU A 177 23.05 -6.59 20.76
C GLU A 177 23.21 -7.22 19.37
N ASN A 178 22.23 -7.02 18.47
CA ASN A 178 22.22 -7.61 17.13
C ASN A 178 23.33 -7.05 16.21
N THR A 179 23.77 -5.84 16.44
CA THR A 179 24.85 -5.19 15.66
C THR A 179 26.22 -5.31 16.28
N GLY A 180 26.32 -5.78 17.54
CA GLY A 180 27.56 -5.86 18.29
C GLY A 180 28.13 -4.48 18.69
N MET A 181 27.33 -3.42 18.65
CA MET A 181 27.70 -2.07 19.01
C MET A 181 27.40 -1.77 20.48
N SER A 182 28.12 -0.79 21.08
CA SER A 182 27.71 -0.30 22.37
C SER A 182 26.37 0.41 22.33
N TYR A 183 25.56 0.29 23.40
CA TYR A 183 24.28 0.97 23.51
C TYR A 183 24.38 2.48 23.23
N SER A 184 25.41 3.14 23.77
CA SER A 184 25.61 4.58 23.54
C SER A 184 25.85 4.93 22.09
N MET A 185 26.54 4.10 21.33
CA MET A 185 26.79 4.31 19.90
C MET A 185 25.54 4.08 19.09
N THR A 186 24.79 3.04 19.40
CA THR A 186 23.50 2.72 18.75
C THR A 186 22.47 3.83 19.02
N ALA A 187 22.37 4.30 20.27
CA ALA A 187 21.47 5.39 20.65
C ALA A 187 21.82 6.71 19.94
N ASN A 188 23.10 7.04 19.77
CA ASN A 188 23.52 8.24 19.03
C ASN A 188 23.15 8.16 17.55
N ILE A 189 23.32 7.00 16.90
CA ILE A 189 22.99 6.82 15.49
C ILE A 189 21.47 6.81 15.30
N THR A 190 20.71 6.14 16.16
CA THR A 190 19.25 6.14 16.09
C THR A 190 18.66 7.53 16.32
N ALA A 191 19.17 8.31 17.28
CA ALA A 191 18.75 9.70 17.50
C ALA A 191 19.03 10.60 16.28
N MET A 192 20.17 10.41 15.62
CA MET A 192 20.50 11.11 14.37
C MET A 192 19.51 10.72 13.26
N LEU A 193 19.24 9.44 13.06
CA LEU A 193 18.30 8.95 12.06
C LEU A 193 16.86 9.40 12.31
N GLU A 194 16.46 9.53 13.58
CA GLU A 194 15.17 10.08 13.97
C GLU A 194 15.08 11.57 13.66
N THR A 195 16.11 12.35 14.04
CA THR A 195 16.19 13.80 13.75
C THR A 195 16.09 14.08 12.25
N ASP A 196 16.71 13.25 11.43
CA ASP A 196 16.69 13.39 9.98
C ASP A 196 15.44 12.74 9.33
N GLY A 197 14.53 12.18 10.14
CA GLY A 197 13.22 11.65 9.71
C GLY A 197 13.27 10.31 8.99
N PHE A 198 14.31 9.50 9.15
CA PHE A 198 14.40 8.15 8.61
C PHE A 198 13.65 7.12 9.47
N ILE A 199 13.64 7.33 10.78
CA ILE A 199 12.96 6.49 11.74
C ILE A 199 12.13 7.32 12.70
N SER A 200 11.21 6.67 13.41
CA SER A 200 10.56 7.20 14.60
C SER A 200 10.82 6.26 15.79
N ILE A 201 10.97 6.81 16.97
CA ILE A 201 11.19 6.06 18.20
C ILE A 201 10.01 6.31 19.15
N ASP A 202 9.39 5.25 19.67
CA ASP A 202 8.29 5.38 20.61
C ASP A 202 8.77 5.47 22.08
N LEU A 203 7.82 5.66 22.99
CA LEU A 203 8.14 5.77 24.44
C LEU A 203 8.76 4.51 25.05
N LEU A 204 8.67 3.37 24.37
CA LEU A 204 9.30 2.11 24.77
C LEU A 204 10.63 1.87 24.04
N GLN A 205 11.20 2.91 23.44
CA GLN A 205 12.44 2.86 22.65
C GLN A 205 12.41 1.91 21.46
N ARG A 206 11.22 1.64 20.91
CA ARG A 206 11.07 0.82 19.71
C ARG A 206 11.18 1.68 18.46
N CYS A 207 11.98 1.20 17.51
CA CYS A 207 12.32 1.90 16.28
C CYS A 207 11.43 1.45 15.11
N PHE A 208 10.94 2.41 14.32
CA PHE A 208 10.09 2.18 13.15
C PHE A 208 10.61 3.01 11.97
N ILE A 209 10.63 2.43 10.76
CA ILE A 209 11.03 3.15 9.54
C ILE A 209 9.92 4.12 9.09
N MET A 210 10.33 5.34 8.74
CA MET A 210 9.49 6.33 8.11
C MET A 210 9.52 6.15 6.58
N ILE A 211 8.46 5.57 6.02
CA ILE A 211 8.37 5.13 4.61
C ILE A 211 8.52 6.31 3.61
N GLU A 212 8.17 7.53 4.01
CA GLU A 212 8.20 8.71 3.14
C GLU A 212 9.60 9.07 2.64
N LYS A 213 10.64 8.76 3.39
CA LYS A 213 12.05 9.02 3.03
C LYS A 213 12.61 8.06 1.96
N PHE A 214 11.93 6.95 1.70
CA PHE A 214 12.37 5.90 0.77
C PHE A 214 11.51 5.83 -0.50
N ARG A 215 10.69 6.87 -0.73
CA ARG A 215 9.85 7.01 -1.93
C ARG A 215 10.56 7.70 -3.09
#